data_883532eb15b0b3a2677948121f4926a9
#
_entry.id   883532eb15b0b3a2677948121f4926a9
#
_cell.length_a   1.000
_cell.length_b   1.000
_cell.length_c   1.000
_cell.angle_alpha   90.00
_cell.angle_beta   90.00
_cell.angle_gamma   90.00
#
_symmetry.space_group_name_H-M   'P 1'
#
loop_
_entity.id
_entity.type
_entity.pdbx_description
1 polymer ?
#
loop_
_entity_poly.entity_id
_entity_poly.type
_entity_poly.pdbx_seq_one_letter_code
_entity_poly.pdbx_strand_id
1 'polypeptide(L)'
;PSDADREGEGSYTAEEMVVVPTREELAERVDQEIDPAEIDLHRPTVDDLTITEGGVTYERVPDVFDVWFDSSVASLGTIGYPTDEVAFEELWPADVILEAHDQTRGWFWSQLGMGTAALGQVPYDEVVMHGFARLGDGTEMSKSRGTVITPEEAIEEAGRDPLRCYLLRQEQHGDDLRFEWDGLDETQSTLNILW
;
A
#
# COMPACT_ATOMS: atom_id res chain seq x y z
N PRO A 1 -7.63 -21.18 20.39
CA PRO A 1 -7.95 -21.34 21.81
C PRO A 1 -8.99 -20.29 22.22
N SER A 2 -9.98 -20.69 23.04
CA SER A 2 -10.97 -19.76 23.56
C SER A 2 -10.31 -18.74 24.52
N ASP A 3 -10.94 -17.57 24.73
CA ASP A 3 -10.42 -16.52 25.63
C ASP A 3 -10.05 -17.00 27.03
N ALA A 4 -10.55 -18.17 27.46
CA ALA A 4 -10.29 -18.78 28.77
C ALA A 4 -8.88 -19.38 28.88
N ASP A 5 -8.18 -19.63 27.77
CA ASP A 5 -6.88 -20.29 27.71
C ASP A 5 -5.71 -19.31 27.48
N ARG A 6 -5.99 -18.00 27.48
CA ARG A 6 -4.99 -16.94 27.22
C ARG A 6 -4.33 -16.48 28.52
N GLU A 7 -3.05 -16.70 28.65
CA GLU A 7 -2.23 -16.03 29.66
C GLU A 7 -1.82 -14.63 29.18
N GLY A 8 -2.67 -13.63 29.46
CA GLY A 8 -2.44 -12.22 29.15
C GLY A 8 -3.23 -11.71 27.94
N GLU A 9 -3.76 -10.48 28.06
CA GLU A 9 -4.50 -9.82 26.99
C GLU A 9 -3.65 -9.68 25.71
N GLY A 10 -4.06 -10.36 24.64
CA GLY A 10 -3.57 -10.11 23.28
C GLY A 10 -2.24 -10.77 22.89
N SER A 11 -1.75 -11.77 23.60
CA SER A 11 -0.53 -12.50 23.24
C SER A 11 -0.84 -13.91 22.72
N TYR A 12 -0.48 -14.18 21.46
CA TYR A 12 -0.53 -15.51 20.85
C TYR A 12 0.89 -15.94 20.52
N THR A 13 1.23 -17.21 20.76
CA THR A 13 2.48 -17.80 20.24
C THR A 13 2.26 -18.28 18.80
N ALA A 14 3.33 -18.39 18.03
CA ALA A 14 3.26 -18.92 16.66
C ALA A 14 2.69 -20.35 16.62
N GLU A 15 2.86 -21.13 17.69
CA GLU A 15 2.37 -22.50 17.82
C GLU A 15 0.85 -22.57 18.04
N GLU A 16 0.26 -21.48 18.55
CA GLU A 16 -1.18 -21.37 18.82
C GLU A 16 -1.95 -20.82 17.63
N MET A 17 -1.25 -20.31 16.61
CA MET A 17 -1.85 -19.73 15.43
C MET A 17 -1.87 -20.69 14.25
N VAL A 18 -3.00 -20.73 13.57
CA VAL A 18 -3.17 -21.38 12.27
C VAL A 18 -3.23 -20.30 11.21
N VAL A 19 -2.29 -20.32 10.28
CA VAL A 19 -2.27 -19.37 9.16
C VAL A 19 -3.00 -20.01 7.97
N VAL A 20 -3.93 -19.25 7.38
CA VAL A 20 -4.70 -19.68 6.22
C VAL A 20 -4.43 -18.67 5.10
N PRO A 21 -3.65 -19.02 4.08
CA PRO A 21 -3.13 -18.05 3.11
C PRO A 21 -4.12 -17.68 1.99
N THR A 22 -5.11 -18.53 1.69
CA THR A 22 -6.04 -18.32 0.57
C THR A 22 -7.49 -18.52 0.97
N ARG A 23 -8.42 -17.97 0.18
CA ARG A 23 -9.88 -18.20 0.37
C ARG A 23 -10.28 -19.65 0.14
N GLU A 24 -9.62 -20.29 -0.81
CA GLU A 24 -9.83 -21.70 -1.15
C GLU A 24 -9.47 -22.59 0.04
N GLU A 25 -8.29 -22.39 0.62
CA GLU A 25 -7.88 -23.13 1.82
C GLU A 25 -8.77 -22.80 3.02
N LEU A 26 -9.20 -21.56 3.17
CA LEU A 26 -10.14 -21.18 4.22
C LEU A 26 -11.47 -21.92 4.06
N ALA A 27 -12.04 -21.96 2.86
CA ALA A 27 -13.29 -22.68 2.58
C ALA A 27 -13.19 -24.20 2.82
N GLU A 28 -12.02 -24.79 2.57
CA GLU A 28 -11.77 -26.21 2.82
C GLU A 28 -11.64 -26.55 4.31
N ARG A 29 -11.20 -25.60 5.13
CA ARG A 29 -10.87 -25.83 6.55
C ARG A 29 -11.94 -25.38 7.52
N VAL A 30 -12.79 -24.41 7.15
CA VAL A 30 -13.86 -23.93 8.04
C VAL A 30 -14.92 -25.00 8.26
N ASP A 31 -15.57 -24.96 9.42
CA ASP A 31 -16.64 -25.88 9.80
C ASP A 31 -17.93 -25.63 9.01
N GLN A 32 -18.06 -24.45 8.39
CA GLN A 32 -19.20 -24.03 7.60
C GLN A 32 -18.99 -24.44 6.12
N GLU A 33 -20.03 -24.91 5.45
CA GLU A 33 -20.01 -25.12 4.01
C GLU A 33 -20.20 -23.79 3.27
N ILE A 34 -19.14 -23.27 2.64
CA ILE A 34 -19.15 -21.98 1.96
C ILE A 34 -18.32 -22.01 0.68
N ASP A 35 -18.83 -21.35 -0.37
CA ASP A 35 -18.06 -21.16 -1.60
C ASP A 35 -16.91 -20.16 -1.36
N PRO A 36 -15.66 -20.48 -1.75
CA PRO A 36 -14.54 -19.54 -1.62
C PRO A 36 -14.84 -18.15 -2.19
N ALA A 37 -15.57 -18.09 -3.31
CA ALA A 37 -15.93 -16.81 -3.94
C ALA A 37 -16.92 -15.97 -3.13
N GLU A 38 -17.67 -16.59 -2.21
CA GLU A 38 -18.66 -15.93 -1.35
C GLU A 38 -18.07 -15.49 0.00
N ILE A 39 -16.83 -15.90 0.33
CA ILE A 39 -16.20 -15.51 1.59
C ILE A 39 -15.86 -14.02 1.55
N ASP A 40 -16.53 -13.25 2.41
CA ASP A 40 -16.13 -11.89 2.73
C ASP A 40 -15.11 -11.90 3.87
N LEU A 41 -13.86 -11.53 3.55
CA LEU A 41 -12.77 -11.49 4.52
C LEU A 41 -12.81 -10.27 5.45
N HIS A 42 -13.79 -9.36 5.28
CA HIS A 42 -13.94 -8.20 6.16
C HIS A 42 -14.70 -8.55 7.44
N ARG A 43 -14.35 -7.82 8.50
CA ARG A 43 -15.15 -7.86 9.73
C ARG A 43 -16.50 -7.17 9.54
N PRO A 44 -17.59 -7.65 10.17
CA PRO A 44 -17.61 -8.77 11.13
C PRO A 44 -17.78 -10.16 10.48
N THR A 45 -18.03 -10.26 9.18
CA THR A 45 -18.45 -11.48 8.49
C THR A 45 -17.48 -12.65 8.70
N VAL A 46 -16.17 -12.38 8.55
CA VAL A 46 -15.13 -13.40 8.72
C VAL A 46 -14.96 -13.87 10.16
N ASP A 47 -15.46 -13.11 11.14
CA ASP A 47 -15.33 -13.44 12.57
C ASP A 47 -16.23 -14.62 12.99
N ASP A 48 -17.26 -14.94 12.18
CA ASP A 48 -18.20 -16.05 12.43
C ASP A 48 -17.66 -17.39 11.91
N LEU A 49 -16.55 -17.40 11.18
CA LEU A 49 -15.92 -18.62 10.64
C LEU A 49 -15.04 -19.28 11.70
N THR A 50 -15.19 -20.60 11.85
CA THR A 50 -14.41 -21.41 12.77
C THR A 50 -13.73 -22.56 12.06
N ILE A 51 -12.59 -23.02 12.57
CA ILE A 51 -11.84 -24.19 12.06
C ILE A 51 -11.69 -25.17 13.21
N THR A 52 -12.15 -26.42 13.03
CA THR A 52 -11.96 -27.47 14.05
C THR A 52 -10.95 -28.52 13.56
N GLU A 53 -9.79 -28.57 14.18
CA GLU A 53 -8.72 -29.51 13.87
C GLU A 53 -8.15 -30.17 15.13
N GLY A 54 -7.96 -31.48 15.07
CA GLY A 54 -7.39 -32.23 16.21
C GLY A 54 -8.22 -32.18 17.50
N GLY A 55 -9.51 -31.81 17.40
CA GLY A 55 -10.38 -31.62 18.57
C GLY A 55 -10.26 -30.22 19.21
N VAL A 56 -9.55 -29.31 18.58
CA VAL A 56 -9.42 -27.91 18.98
C VAL A 56 -10.20 -27.04 17.98
N THR A 57 -11.04 -26.16 18.48
CA THR A 57 -11.71 -25.16 17.64
C THR A 57 -10.92 -23.86 17.65
N TYR A 58 -10.59 -23.37 16.48
CA TYR A 58 -9.91 -22.11 16.25
C TYR A 58 -10.91 -21.06 15.82
N GLU A 59 -10.79 -19.88 16.40
CA GLU A 59 -11.49 -18.67 16.02
C GLU A 59 -10.52 -17.68 15.41
N ARG A 60 -11.00 -16.76 14.59
CA ARG A 60 -10.15 -15.70 14.03
C ARG A 60 -9.54 -14.85 15.13
N VAL A 61 -8.25 -14.56 15.00
CA VAL A 61 -7.60 -13.55 15.86
C VAL A 61 -8.35 -12.22 15.71
N PRO A 62 -8.87 -11.60 16.81
CA PRO A 62 -9.72 -10.41 16.71
C PRO A 62 -8.98 -9.16 16.22
N ASP A 63 -7.66 -9.16 16.33
CA ASP A 63 -6.81 -8.07 15.85
C ASP A 63 -6.80 -8.01 14.32
N VAL A 64 -6.55 -6.83 13.79
CA VAL A 64 -6.34 -6.57 12.38
C VAL A 64 -4.91 -6.03 12.23
N PHE A 65 -4.17 -6.49 11.24
CA PHE A 65 -2.86 -5.93 10.96
C PHE A 65 -2.99 -4.43 10.66
N ASP A 66 -1.99 -3.69 11.13
CA ASP A 66 -1.80 -2.30 10.73
C ASP A 66 -1.66 -2.22 9.20
N VAL A 67 -2.30 -1.24 8.60
CA VAL A 67 -2.25 -1.01 7.14
C VAL A 67 -0.82 -0.83 6.61
N TRP A 68 0.11 -0.39 7.45
CA TRP A 68 1.52 -0.30 7.11
C TRP A 68 2.19 -1.67 6.95
N PHE A 69 1.64 -2.72 7.55
CA PHE A 69 2.09 -4.08 7.28
C PHE A 69 1.78 -4.48 5.84
N ASP A 70 0.54 -4.27 5.38
CA ASP A 70 0.14 -4.57 4.00
C ASP A 70 0.97 -3.77 3.00
N SER A 71 1.14 -2.46 3.25
CA SER A 71 1.97 -1.62 2.38
C SER A 71 3.45 -2.01 2.40
N SER A 72 3.96 -2.55 3.50
CA SER A 72 5.36 -2.98 3.62
C SER A 72 5.72 -4.20 2.75
N VAL A 73 4.73 -5.00 2.37
CA VAL A 73 4.92 -6.17 1.49
C VAL A 73 4.57 -5.90 0.03
N ALA A 74 4.28 -4.65 -0.33
CA ALA A 74 3.82 -4.29 -1.67
C ALA A 74 4.76 -4.74 -2.79
N SER A 75 6.08 -4.58 -2.61
CA SER A 75 7.07 -5.02 -3.59
C SER A 75 7.12 -6.55 -3.75
N LEU A 76 6.83 -7.31 -2.69
CA LEU A 76 6.72 -8.77 -2.74
C LEU A 76 5.39 -9.22 -3.35
N GLY A 77 4.28 -8.61 -2.91
CA GLY A 77 2.94 -8.96 -3.39
C GLY A 77 2.75 -8.66 -4.88
N THR A 78 3.35 -7.58 -5.39
CA THR A 78 3.27 -7.20 -6.81
C THR A 78 3.89 -8.25 -7.73
N ILE A 79 4.93 -8.94 -7.30
CA ILE A 79 5.61 -10.00 -8.06
C ILE A 79 5.12 -11.40 -7.71
N GLY A 80 4.06 -11.52 -6.89
CA GLY A 80 3.44 -12.80 -6.55
C GLY A 80 4.24 -13.69 -5.58
N TYR A 81 5.17 -13.10 -4.81
CA TYR A 81 5.88 -13.87 -3.79
C TYR A 81 4.91 -14.35 -2.67
N PRO A 82 5.06 -15.58 -2.14
CA PRO A 82 6.11 -16.58 -2.43
C PRO A 82 5.75 -17.58 -3.56
N THR A 83 4.63 -17.38 -4.25
CA THR A 83 4.10 -18.34 -5.22
C THR A 83 4.87 -18.32 -6.55
N ASP A 84 5.33 -17.15 -6.99
CA ASP A 84 6.10 -16.97 -8.23
C ASP A 84 7.58 -16.77 -7.91
N GLU A 85 8.31 -17.88 -7.76
CA GLU A 85 9.74 -17.87 -7.48
C GLU A 85 10.56 -17.28 -8.64
N VAL A 86 10.11 -17.46 -9.88
CA VAL A 86 10.81 -16.93 -11.07
C VAL A 86 10.74 -15.41 -11.09
N ALA A 87 9.55 -14.84 -10.88
CA ALA A 87 9.40 -13.39 -10.80
C ALA A 87 10.18 -12.81 -9.62
N PHE A 88 10.26 -13.52 -8.49
CA PHE A 88 11.04 -13.10 -7.35
C PHE A 88 12.54 -13.07 -7.65
N GLU A 89 13.10 -14.10 -8.26
CA GLU A 89 14.53 -14.15 -8.62
C GLU A 89 14.92 -13.07 -9.64
N GLU A 90 14.02 -12.70 -10.54
CA GLU A 90 14.29 -11.73 -11.62
C GLU A 90 14.03 -10.27 -11.22
N LEU A 91 13.08 -10.01 -10.33
CA LEU A 91 12.55 -8.67 -10.07
C LEU A 91 12.78 -8.17 -8.62
N TRP A 92 13.35 -9.00 -7.75
CA TRP A 92 13.68 -8.62 -6.39
C TRP A 92 15.19 -8.44 -6.19
N PRO A 93 15.63 -7.38 -5.48
CA PRO A 93 14.82 -6.27 -4.94
C PRO A 93 14.28 -5.33 -6.03
N ALA A 94 13.40 -4.40 -5.66
CA ALA A 94 12.93 -3.37 -6.59
C ALA A 94 14.09 -2.44 -6.97
N ASP A 95 14.27 -2.13 -8.25
CA ASP A 95 15.32 -1.19 -8.70
C ASP A 95 15.12 0.20 -8.07
N VAL A 96 13.89 0.70 -8.10
CA VAL A 96 13.53 2.05 -7.60
C VAL A 96 12.19 2.04 -6.89
N ILE A 97 12.12 2.73 -5.76
CA ILE A 97 10.85 3.14 -5.15
C ILE A 97 10.75 4.66 -5.13
N LEU A 98 9.54 5.20 -5.39
CA LEU A 98 9.31 6.62 -5.52
C LEU A 98 8.07 7.04 -4.72
N GLU A 99 8.24 7.98 -3.79
CA GLU A 99 7.18 8.62 -3.02
C GLU A 99 7.67 9.96 -2.45
N ALA A 100 6.79 10.68 -1.71
CA ALA A 100 7.15 11.91 -1.07
C ALA A 100 8.10 11.69 0.12
N HIS A 101 8.84 12.72 0.49
CA HIS A 101 9.91 12.67 1.49
C HIS A 101 9.45 12.29 2.91
N ASP A 102 8.16 12.45 3.25
CA ASP A 102 7.57 12.01 4.52
C ASP A 102 7.59 10.49 4.67
N GLN A 103 7.67 9.75 3.55
CA GLN A 103 7.73 8.30 3.53
C GLN A 103 9.05 7.72 4.06
N THR A 104 10.02 8.55 4.39
CA THR A 104 11.20 8.18 5.20
C THR A 104 10.81 7.69 6.59
N ARG A 105 9.64 8.10 7.11
CA ARG A 105 9.02 7.62 8.36
C ARG A 105 7.71 6.86 8.13
N GLY A 106 7.48 6.41 6.92
CA GLY A 106 6.31 5.66 6.48
C GLY A 106 6.71 4.47 5.63
N TRP A 107 6.34 4.49 4.36
CA TRP A 107 6.47 3.35 3.45
C TRP A 107 7.90 2.88 3.20
N PHE A 108 8.86 3.80 3.02
CA PHE A 108 10.27 3.41 2.84
C PHE A 108 10.80 2.65 4.06
N TRP A 109 10.47 3.15 5.26
CA TRP A 109 10.88 2.50 6.49
C TRP A 109 10.19 1.17 6.72
N SER A 110 8.87 1.08 6.48
CA SER A 110 8.12 -0.17 6.69
C SER A 110 8.56 -1.27 5.74
N GLN A 111 8.81 -0.96 4.45
CA GLN A 111 9.38 -1.91 3.51
C GLN A 111 10.78 -2.38 3.93
N LEU A 112 11.66 -1.45 4.33
CA LEU A 112 13.00 -1.79 4.81
C LEU A 112 12.96 -2.75 6.00
N GLY A 113 12.08 -2.47 6.96
CA GLY A 113 11.87 -3.32 8.13
C GLY A 113 11.40 -4.72 7.75
N MET A 114 10.39 -4.81 6.87
CA MET A 114 9.82 -6.08 6.42
C MET A 114 10.82 -6.90 5.60
N GLY A 115 11.44 -6.31 4.58
CA GLY A 115 12.42 -7.01 3.73
C GLY A 115 13.60 -7.53 4.54
N THR A 116 14.12 -6.72 5.48
CA THR A 116 15.22 -7.12 6.35
C THR A 116 14.81 -8.23 7.33
N ALA A 117 13.64 -8.11 7.94
CA ALA A 117 13.16 -9.10 8.92
C ALA A 117 12.79 -10.44 8.28
N ALA A 118 12.11 -10.42 7.13
CA ALA A 118 11.61 -11.63 6.47
C ALA A 118 12.66 -12.31 5.58
N LEU A 119 13.47 -11.53 4.85
CA LEU A 119 14.37 -12.04 3.81
C LEU A 119 15.85 -11.73 4.07
N GLY A 120 16.18 -10.94 5.08
CA GLY A 120 17.55 -10.53 5.37
C GLY A 120 18.14 -9.56 4.33
N GLN A 121 17.31 -8.92 3.51
CA GLN A 121 17.71 -8.06 2.41
C GLN A 121 17.00 -6.71 2.44
N VAL A 122 17.67 -5.69 1.89
CA VAL A 122 17.05 -4.40 1.58
C VAL A 122 16.10 -4.61 0.39
N PRO A 123 14.83 -4.17 0.46
CA PRO A 123 13.82 -4.48 -0.56
C PRO A 123 13.87 -3.60 -1.80
N TYR A 124 14.79 -2.65 -1.89
CA TYR A 124 14.97 -1.72 -3.00
C TYR A 124 16.42 -1.26 -3.10
N ASP A 125 16.85 -0.94 -4.31
CA ASP A 125 18.20 -0.44 -4.55
C ASP A 125 18.27 1.09 -4.44
N GLU A 126 17.29 1.80 -5.00
CA GLU A 126 17.26 3.26 -5.01
C GLU A 126 15.92 3.82 -4.49
N VAL A 127 16.00 4.99 -3.88
CA VAL A 127 14.84 5.76 -3.42
C VAL A 127 14.85 7.11 -4.12
N VAL A 128 13.78 7.41 -4.84
CA VAL A 128 13.53 8.74 -5.41
C VAL A 128 12.46 9.42 -4.57
N MET A 129 12.77 10.60 -4.05
CA MET A 129 11.84 11.39 -3.22
C MET A 129 11.43 12.66 -3.94
N HIS A 130 10.15 12.99 -3.83
CA HIS A 130 9.61 14.29 -4.22
C HIS A 130 9.04 15.04 -3.02
N GLY A 131 8.84 16.35 -3.15
CA GLY A 131 8.14 17.16 -2.16
C GLY A 131 6.62 17.06 -2.31
N PHE A 132 5.90 17.87 -1.55
CA PHE A 132 4.45 17.94 -1.61
C PHE A 132 3.98 18.92 -2.70
N ALA A 133 2.81 18.64 -3.30
CA ALA A 133 2.09 19.63 -4.09
C ALA A 133 1.34 20.59 -3.15
N ARG A 134 1.64 21.88 -3.25
CA ARG A 134 1.05 22.96 -2.47
C ARG A 134 0.31 23.93 -3.40
N LEU A 135 -0.54 24.78 -2.84
CA LEU A 135 -1.11 25.90 -3.57
C LEU A 135 -0.03 26.91 -3.93
N GLY A 136 -0.28 27.77 -4.92
CA GLY A 136 0.67 28.79 -5.38
C GLY A 136 1.21 29.72 -4.29
N ASP A 137 0.43 29.97 -3.24
CA ASP A 137 0.86 30.70 -2.05
C ASP A 137 1.71 29.90 -1.07
N GLY A 138 1.96 28.61 -1.37
CA GLY A 138 2.72 27.69 -0.52
C GLY A 138 1.92 27.03 0.59
N THR A 139 0.62 27.28 0.70
CA THR A 139 -0.23 26.60 1.69
C THR A 139 -0.57 25.18 1.27
N GLU A 140 -0.85 24.31 2.26
CA GLU A 140 -1.24 22.92 2.00
C GLU A 140 -2.64 22.82 1.40
N MET A 141 -2.80 21.97 0.39
CA MET A 141 -4.10 21.56 -0.10
C MET A 141 -4.85 20.76 0.96
N SER A 142 -6.14 21.02 1.14
CA SER A 142 -6.95 20.38 2.18
C SER A 142 -8.34 20.06 1.67
N LYS A 143 -8.74 18.79 1.79
CA LYS A 143 -10.10 18.34 1.42
C LYS A 143 -11.16 19.03 2.28
N SER A 144 -10.93 19.17 3.57
CA SER A 144 -11.88 19.81 4.50
C SER A 144 -12.07 21.31 4.24
N ARG A 145 -11.07 21.98 3.66
CA ARG A 145 -11.13 23.39 3.26
C ARG A 145 -11.57 23.59 1.81
N GLY A 146 -11.74 22.50 1.03
CA GLY A 146 -12.11 22.57 -0.37
C GLY A 146 -11.01 23.20 -1.27
N THR A 147 -9.76 23.11 -0.88
CA THR A 147 -8.62 23.72 -1.60
C THR A 147 -7.78 22.69 -2.37
N VAL A 148 -8.23 21.44 -2.42
CA VAL A 148 -7.54 20.41 -3.22
C VAL A 148 -7.80 20.63 -4.68
N ILE A 149 -6.74 20.69 -5.47
CA ILE A 149 -6.79 20.62 -6.94
C ILE A 149 -6.62 19.16 -7.30
N THR A 150 -7.61 18.55 -7.92
CA THR A 150 -7.55 17.15 -8.32
C THR A 150 -6.83 16.99 -9.67
N PRO A 151 -6.17 15.84 -9.91
CA PRO A 151 -5.61 15.54 -11.22
C PRO A 151 -6.65 15.59 -12.34
N GLU A 152 -7.89 15.16 -12.06
CA GLU A 152 -9.00 15.19 -13.00
C GLU A 152 -9.34 16.61 -13.43
N GLU A 153 -9.45 17.55 -12.48
CA GLU A 153 -9.70 18.96 -12.74
C GLU A 153 -8.59 19.57 -13.61
N ALA A 154 -7.34 19.31 -13.29
CA ALA A 154 -6.20 19.80 -14.06
C ALA A 154 -6.12 19.17 -15.46
N ILE A 155 -6.51 17.90 -15.61
CA ILE A 155 -6.58 17.21 -16.91
C ILE A 155 -7.72 17.75 -17.77
N GLU A 156 -8.87 18.04 -17.19
CA GLU A 156 -10.00 18.63 -17.91
C GLU A 156 -9.66 20.03 -18.46
N GLU A 157 -8.92 20.83 -17.69
CA GLU A 157 -8.53 22.19 -18.09
C GLU A 157 -7.42 22.20 -19.16
N ALA A 158 -6.33 21.46 -18.96
CA ALA A 158 -5.15 21.59 -19.81
C ALA A 158 -4.76 20.30 -20.59
N GLY A 159 -5.28 19.15 -20.20
CA GLY A 159 -4.90 17.86 -20.76
C GLY A 159 -3.81 17.13 -19.95
N ARG A 160 -3.65 15.83 -20.23
CA ARG A 160 -2.73 14.94 -19.47
C ARG A 160 -1.26 15.27 -19.68
N ASP A 161 -0.85 15.49 -20.92
CA ASP A 161 0.55 15.73 -21.26
C ASP A 161 1.05 17.08 -20.73
N PRO A 162 0.29 18.19 -20.84
CA PRO A 162 0.62 19.43 -20.16
C PRO A 162 0.78 19.26 -18.64
N LEU A 163 -0.16 18.59 -17.96
CA LEU A 163 -0.06 18.36 -16.53
C LEU A 163 1.19 17.57 -16.15
N ARG A 164 1.47 16.45 -16.84
CA ARG A 164 2.67 15.65 -16.60
C ARG A 164 3.96 16.45 -16.82
N CYS A 165 4.01 17.19 -17.93
CA CYS A 165 5.15 18.03 -18.26
C CYS A 165 5.35 19.14 -17.22
N TYR A 166 4.26 19.76 -16.77
CA TYR A 166 4.26 20.78 -15.73
C TYR A 166 4.84 20.26 -14.41
N LEU A 167 4.32 19.13 -13.92
CA LEU A 167 4.78 18.51 -12.67
C LEU A 167 6.25 18.10 -12.70
N LEU A 168 6.75 17.63 -13.84
CA LEU A 168 8.14 17.20 -14.00
C LEU A 168 9.14 18.35 -14.18
N ARG A 169 8.67 19.54 -14.57
CA ARG A 169 9.55 20.69 -14.85
C ARG A 169 9.79 21.61 -13.68
N GLN A 170 8.90 21.59 -12.70
CA GLN A 170 8.78 22.72 -11.77
C GLN A 170 9.89 22.78 -10.72
N GLU A 171 10.33 21.64 -10.18
CA GLU A 171 11.17 21.71 -8.99
C GLU A 171 12.33 20.70 -9.04
N GLN A 172 13.30 20.92 -8.17
CA GLN A 172 14.36 19.95 -7.93
C GLN A 172 13.81 18.77 -7.11
N HIS A 173 14.44 17.61 -7.27
CA HIS A 173 14.06 16.42 -6.49
C HIS A 173 14.05 16.72 -4.98
N GLY A 174 12.93 16.45 -4.34
CA GLY A 174 12.73 16.64 -2.90
C GLY A 174 12.12 17.99 -2.49
N ASP A 175 12.05 18.97 -3.39
CA ASP A 175 11.42 20.26 -3.10
C ASP A 175 9.90 20.20 -3.28
N ASP A 176 9.18 21.06 -2.54
CA ASP A 176 7.73 21.20 -2.66
C ASP A 176 7.36 21.91 -3.97
N LEU A 177 6.43 21.35 -4.71
CA LEU A 177 5.83 21.94 -5.90
C LEU A 177 4.78 22.98 -5.49
N ARG A 178 4.86 24.19 -6.02
CA ARG A 178 3.76 25.18 -5.96
C ARG A 178 2.92 25.10 -7.23
N PHE A 179 1.69 24.60 -7.09
CA PHE A 179 0.80 24.47 -8.23
C PHE A 179 0.17 25.81 -8.56
N GLU A 180 0.40 26.27 -9.78
CA GLU A 180 -0.14 27.51 -10.34
C GLU A 180 -0.77 27.23 -11.70
N TRP A 181 -2.02 27.64 -11.88
CA TRP A 181 -2.74 27.43 -13.14
C TRP A 181 -2.05 28.11 -14.32
N ASP A 182 -1.56 29.32 -14.14
CA ASP A 182 -0.83 30.07 -15.17
C ASP A 182 0.39 29.27 -15.69
N GLY A 183 1.11 28.59 -14.80
CA GLY A 183 2.26 27.74 -15.18
C GLY A 183 1.84 26.48 -15.96
N LEU A 184 0.66 25.94 -15.65
CA LEU A 184 0.09 24.85 -16.43
C LEU A 184 -0.31 25.30 -17.84
N ASP A 185 -0.95 26.48 -17.98
CA ASP A 185 -1.34 27.07 -19.25
C ASP A 185 -0.11 27.40 -20.13
N GLU A 186 0.96 27.91 -19.54
CA GLU A 186 2.22 28.15 -20.25
C GLU A 186 2.83 26.84 -20.76
N THR A 187 2.73 25.76 -19.97
CA THR A 187 3.22 24.45 -20.38
C THR A 187 2.40 23.89 -21.53
N GLN A 188 1.07 24.00 -21.48
CA GLN A 188 0.19 23.62 -22.58
C GLN A 188 0.52 24.40 -23.87
N SER A 189 0.71 25.73 -23.76
CA SER A 189 1.09 26.57 -24.88
C SER A 189 2.44 26.14 -25.47
N THR A 190 3.40 25.80 -24.65
CA THR A 190 4.73 25.33 -25.10
C THR A 190 4.61 24.00 -25.86
N LEU A 191 3.84 23.04 -25.35
CA LEU A 191 3.63 21.77 -26.03
C LEU A 191 2.90 21.94 -27.36
N ASN A 192 1.92 22.83 -27.44
CA ASN A 192 1.21 23.16 -28.71
C ASN A 192 2.11 23.78 -29.80
N ILE A 193 3.24 24.37 -29.39
CA ILE A 193 4.23 24.88 -30.37
C ILE A 193 5.14 23.75 -30.89
N LEU A 194 5.37 22.74 -30.06
CA LEU A 194 6.24 21.60 -30.41
C LEU A 194 5.55 20.58 -31.31
N TRP A 195 4.24 20.52 -31.29
CA TRP A 195 3.38 19.69 -32.14
C TRP A 195 2.82 20.45 -33.33
#